data_2992e49b974a6d0ba599254f5105cad1
#
_entry.id   2992e49b974a6d0ba599254f5105cad1
#
_cell.length_a   1.000
_cell.length_b   1.000
_cell.length_c   1.000
_cell.angle_alpha   90.00
_cell.angle_beta   90.00
_cell.angle_gamma   90.00
#
_symmetry.space_group_name_H-M   'P 1'
#
loop_
_entity.id
_entity.type
_entity.pdbx_description
1 polymer ?
#
loop_
_entity_poly.entity_id
_entity_poly.type
_entity_poly.pdbx_seq_one_letter_code
_entity_poly.pdbx_strand_id
1 'polypeptide(L)'
;MSKKFKKYLSVLLATVLATGCLSAVVAFADDSVALNEINFPDANFRTYLSENVDTDGNGVLSVEERDNHPIISVANRGITSLKGIEYFPNLKNLSCSKNPLDKLDVSTLTELTSLTCMADGLSELNLYENNKLQRLNCANNQLTSLVVLSDSLTKLDCYVNKLEKLDLTLVPNLKSLRCDQNSLKSLDLSNNQSLTSINCTYNNLTSLDLSKNTSLANVTNAMIGNQSVSLKANFDGNMIVIPFENSNLDNDNYVSSTLEDYGDGSGFNFESFIAYDVSEIDGGIEYYCNTKLAGSENMKVSVTVSRDFHQVSFYADSENTSLIGRAFANDGQSVTAPEIKNPPQCKVLDTWSDTLDNVTGDKSIYANWKDAHSYSLSSFSNDTATVKCSACGDTFTLSFIDAVNSKKGDEKYSPYLDVTKDGVINAKDYALLNKIS
;
A
#
# COMPACT_ATOMS: atom_id res chain seq x y z
N MET A 1 -14.49 -16.20 -44.21
CA MET A 1 -15.78 -16.86 -44.48
C MET A 1 -16.85 -15.84 -44.69
N SER A 2 -17.66 -16.06 -45.70
CA SER A 2 -18.59 -15.17 -46.40
C SER A 2 -19.51 -14.28 -45.53
N LYS A 3 -19.45 -12.98 -45.76
CA LYS A 3 -20.42 -11.98 -45.28
C LYS A 3 -21.72 -12.12 -46.06
N LYS A 4 -22.78 -12.56 -45.41
CA LYS A 4 -24.12 -12.42 -45.96
C LYS A 4 -24.71 -11.07 -45.57
N PHE A 5 -24.67 -10.15 -46.52
CA PHE A 5 -25.50 -8.96 -46.49
C PHE A 5 -26.96 -9.35 -46.63
N LYS A 6 -27.78 -9.19 -45.60
CA LYS A 6 -29.23 -9.18 -45.72
C LYS A 6 -29.68 -7.78 -46.11
N LYS A 7 -29.90 -7.59 -47.40
CA LYS A 7 -30.57 -6.43 -47.93
C LYS A 7 -32.06 -6.67 -47.77
N TYR A 8 -32.71 -5.99 -46.84
CA TYR A 8 -34.18 -6.00 -46.78
C TYR A 8 -34.71 -4.99 -47.77
N LEU A 9 -35.25 -5.52 -48.84
CA LEU A 9 -36.03 -4.76 -49.81
C LEU A 9 -37.50 -4.83 -49.36
N SER A 10 -38.01 -3.78 -48.70
CA SER A 10 -39.45 -3.67 -48.44
C SER A 10 -40.12 -2.95 -49.59
N VAL A 11 -40.74 -3.70 -50.48
CA VAL A 11 -41.61 -3.13 -51.52
C VAL A 11 -42.98 -2.88 -50.91
N LEU A 12 -43.35 -1.62 -50.70
CA LEU A 12 -44.73 -1.25 -50.37
C LEU A 12 -45.43 -0.99 -51.70
N LEU A 13 -46.31 -1.96 -52.09
CA LEU A 13 -47.19 -1.82 -53.25
C LEU A 13 -48.46 -1.06 -52.86
N ALA A 14 -48.49 0.25 -53.11
CA ALA A 14 -49.74 1.02 -53.03
C ALA A 14 -50.43 1.02 -54.37
N THR A 15 -51.59 0.30 -54.49
CA THR A 15 -52.47 0.36 -55.63
C THR A 15 -53.30 1.63 -55.59
N VAL A 16 -52.98 2.59 -56.46
CA VAL A 16 -53.90 3.64 -56.84
C VAL A 16 -54.25 3.48 -58.32
N LEU A 17 -55.51 3.12 -58.55
CA LEU A 17 -56.12 3.19 -59.88
C LEU A 17 -56.48 4.65 -60.18
N ALA A 18 -55.87 5.26 -61.17
CA ALA A 18 -56.51 6.03 -62.26
C ALA A 18 -55.45 6.84 -63.06
N THR A 19 -55.39 6.46 -64.34
CA THR A 19 -55.00 7.28 -65.51
C THR A 19 -53.66 8.05 -65.51
N GLY A 20 -52.69 7.46 -66.19
CA GLY A 20 -51.72 8.23 -66.96
C GLY A 20 -50.43 8.65 -66.28
N CYS A 21 -49.36 7.98 -66.70
CA CYS A 21 -47.94 8.21 -66.35
C CYS A 21 -47.48 7.53 -65.07
N LEU A 22 -47.05 6.27 -65.21
CA LEU A 22 -46.27 5.56 -64.21
C LEU A 22 -44.83 6.02 -64.25
N SER A 23 -44.46 7.02 -63.51
CA SER A 23 -43.09 7.15 -63.03
C SER A 23 -42.95 6.29 -61.78
N ALA A 24 -42.27 5.15 -61.90
CA ALA A 24 -41.93 4.34 -60.72
C ALA A 24 -40.95 5.13 -59.86
N VAL A 25 -41.49 5.81 -58.86
CA VAL A 25 -40.65 6.30 -57.74
C VAL A 25 -40.24 5.07 -56.96
N VAL A 26 -39.00 4.61 -57.16
CA VAL A 26 -38.35 3.71 -56.24
C VAL A 26 -38.12 4.49 -54.97
N ALA A 27 -38.98 4.41 -53.99
CA ALA A 27 -38.74 4.93 -52.67
C ALA A 27 -37.61 4.06 -52.07
N PHE A 28 -36.39 4.53 -52.11
CA PHE A 28 -35.33 4.00 -51.25
C PHE A 28 -35.80 4.28 -49.81
N ALA A 29 -35.76 3.28 -48.95
CA ALA A 29 -35.94 3.50 -47.53
C ALA A 29 -34.89 4.57 -47.13
N ASP A 30 -35.38 5.71 -46.74
CA ASP A 30 -34.50 6.78 -46.25
C ASP A 30 -34.02 6.37 -44.88
N ASP A 31 -32.72 6.03 -44.77
CA ASP A 31 -32.04 5.71 -43.48
C ASP A 31 -31.85 6.99 -42.65
N SER A 32 -32.59 8.04 -42.88
CA SER A 32 -32.55 9.30 -42.14
C SER A 32 -33.09 9.08 -40.69
N VAL A 33 -32.57 9.86 -39.74
CA VAL A 33 -32.90 9.74 -38.33
C VAL A 33 -33.44 11.08 -37.79
N ALA A 34 -34.72 11.04 -37.34
CA ALA A 34 -35.34 12.23 -36.78
C ALA A 34 -34.67 12.71 -35.48
N LEU A 35 -34.45 14.01 -35.38
CA LEU A 35 -33.94 14.67 -34.16
C LEU A 35 -35.05 14.83 -33.11
N ASN A 36 -35.41 13.75 -32.46
CA ASN A 36 -36.48 13.68 -31.47
C ASN A 36 -36.01 12.99 -30.16
N GLU A 37 -36.86 12.99 -29.15
CA GLU A 37 -36.56 12.40 -27.83
C GLU A 37 -36.44 10.88 -27.86
N ILE A 38 -36.96 10.21 -28.87
CA ILE A 38 -36.87 8.75 -29.01
C ILE A 38 -35.45 8.36 -29.45
N ASN A 39 -34.93 9.01 -30.46
CA ASN A 39 -33.63 8.72 -31.05
C ASN A 39 -32.48 9.36 -30.25
N PHE A 40 -32.70 10.57 -29.75
CA PHE A 40 -31.71 11.36 -29.00
C PHE A 40 -32.40 11.91 -27.73
N PRO A 41 -32.48 11.18 -26.65
CA PRO A 41 -33.26 11.58 -25.46
C PRO A 41 -32.72 12.80 -24.73
N ASP A 42 -31.41 13.09 -24.84
CA ASP A 42 -30.79 14.23 -24.19
C ASP A 42 -31.01 15.52 -25.00
N ALA A 43 -31.60 16.52 -24.37
CA ALA A 43 -31.96 17.80 -25.03
C ALA A 43 -30.72 18.61 -25.46
N ASN A 44 -29.66 18.60 -24.66
CA ASN A 44 -28.42 19.30 -24.96
C ASN A 44 -27.70 18.65 -26.15
N PHE A 45 -27.75 17.31 -26.22
CA PHE A 45 -27.18 16.60 -27.36
C PHE A 45 -27.99 16.86 -28.63
N ARG A 46 -29.34 16.83 -28.57
CA ARG A 46 -30.20 17.21 -29.70
C ARG A 46 -29.89 18.63 -30.18
N THR A 47 -29.77 19.58 -29.25
CA THR A 47 -29.42 20.97 -29.60
C THR A 47 -28.10 21.04 -30.37
N TYR A 48 -27.07 20.32 -29.87
CA TYR A 48 -25.79 20.27 -30.58
C TYR A 48 -25.93 19.71 -31.99
N LEU A 49 -26.69 18.62 -32.17
CA LEU A 49 -26.88 17.99 -33.47
C LEU A 49 -27.64 18.88 -34.44
N SER A 50 -28.68 19.57 -33.94
CA SER A 50 -29.43 20.54 -34.74
C SER A 50 -28.60 21.73 -35.18
N GLU A 51 -27.69 22.21 -34.36
CA GLU A 51 -26.85 23.38 -34.67
C GLU A 51 -25.65 23.04 -35.55
N ASN A 52 -25.14 21.79 -35.51
CA ASN A 52 -23.84 21.44 -36.08
C ASN A 52 -23.90 20.35 -37.15
N VAL A 53 -24.93 19.49 -37.13
CA VAL A 53 -25.01 18.32 -38.00
C VAL A 53 -26.18 18.41 -38.97
N ASP A 54 -27.37 18.85 -38.52
CA ASP A 54 -28.57 19.10 -39.33
C ASP A 54 -28.32 20.37 -40.15
N THR A 55 -27.71 20.22 -41.32
CA THR A 55 -27.22 21.34 -42.13
C THR A 55 -28.30 22.05 -42.90
N ASP A 56 -29.39 21.38 -43.21
CA ASP A 56 -30.56 21.96 -43.92
C ASP A 56 -31.67 22.40 -42.94
N GLY A 57 -31.53 22.13 -41.64
CA GLY A 57 -32.42 22.58 -40.57
C GLY A 57 -33.80 21.92 -40.60
N ASN A 58 -33.93 20.76 -41.23
CA ASN A 58 -35.22 20.08 -41.43
C ASN A 58 -35.65 19.21 -40.21
N GLY A 59 -34.79 19.08 -39.17
CA GLY A 59 -35.04 18.27 -37.97
C GLY A 59 -34.86 16.79 -38.20
N VAL A 60 -34.19 16.39 -39.25
CA VAL A 60 -33.89 14.99 -39.59
C VAL A 60 -32.44 14.87 -40.04
N LEU A 61 -31.68 13.98 -39.49
CA LEU A 61 -30.31 13.71 -39.92
C LEU A 61 -30.30 12.71 -41.07
N SER A 62 -29.99 13.17 -42.26
CA SER A 62 -29.75 12.34 -43.45
C SER A 62 -28.49 11.48 -43.26
N VAL A 63 -28.32 10.47 -44.12
CA VAL A 63 -27.08 9.66 -44.16
C VAL A 63 -25.87 10.52 -44.48
N GLU A 64 -26.03 11.44 -45.44
CA GLU A 64 -24.97 12.34 -45.87
C GLU A 64 -24.51 13.29 -44.76
N GLU A 65 -25.43 13.86 -44.01
CA GLU A 65 -25.10 14.69 -42.84
C GLU A 65 -24.34 13.95 -41.78
N ARG A 66 -24.76 12.73 -41.43
CA ARG A 66 -24.07 11.89 -40.44
C ARG A 66 -22.68 11.47 -40.92
N ASP A 67 -22.55 11.10 -42.21
CA ASP A 67 -21.29 10.64 -42.79
C ASP A 67 -20.27 11.77 -42.97
N ASN A 68 -20.75 12.98 -43.23
CA ASN A 68 -19.90 14.17 -43.33
C ASN A 68 -19.42 14.72 -41.99
N HIS A 69 -19.86 14.13 -40.84
CA HIS A 69 -19.46 14.52 -39.51
C HIS A 69 -18.62 13.43 -38.81
N PRO A 70 -17.36 13.22 -39.23
CA PRO A 70 -16.48 12.26 -38.61
C PRO A 70 -15.97 12.69 -37.22
N ILE A 71 -16.33 13.89 -36.76
CA ILE A 71 -15.92 14.49 -35.48
C ILE A 71 -17.15 15.05 -34.77
N ILE A 72 -17.38 14.58 -33.55
CA ILE A 72 -18.38 15.13 -32.63
C ILE A 72 -17.65 15.63 -31.38
N SER A 73 -17.85 16.94 -31.07
CA SER A 73 -17.24 17.60 -29.92
C SER A 73 -18.31 18.25 -29.05
N VAL A 74 -18.67 17.59 -27.99
CA VAL A 74 -19.77 17.97 -27.07
C VAL A 74 -19.27 18.17 -25.63
N ALA A 75 -18.01 18.50 -25.43
CA ALA A 75 -17.46 18.69 -24.11
C ALA A 75 -18.14 19.83 -23.33
N ASN A 76 -18.37 19.61 -22.03
CA ASN A 76 -18.90 20.62 -21.09
C ASN A 76 -20.25 21.23 -21.51
N ARG A 77 -21.19 20.40 -21.93
CA ARG A 77 -22.53 20.84 -22.39
C ARG A 77 -23.66 20.39 -21.44
N GLY A 78 -23.33 19.72 -20.31
CA GLY A 78 -24.33 19.22 -19.38
C GLY A 78 -25.15 18.07 -19.96
N ILE A 79 -24.56 17.30 -20.88
CA ILE A 79 -25.18 16.12 -21.50
C ILE A 79 -25.16 14.98 -20.49
N THR A 80 -26.29 14.33 -20.28
CA THR A 80 -26.43 13.19 -19.40
C THR A 80 -26.46 11.86 -20.16
N SER A 81 -26.75 11.90 -21.46
CA SER A 81 -26.81 10.69 -22.30
C SER A 81 -26.39 11.03 -23.75
N LEU A 82 -25.51 10.19 -24.28
CA LEU A 82 -25.14 10.22 -25.70
C LEU A 82 -25.88 9.15 -26.51
N LYS A 83 -27.03 8.64 -26.00
CA LYS A 83 -27.86 7.76 -26.81
C LYS A 83 -28.23 8.44 -28.12
N GLY A 84 -28.10 7.74 -29.24
CA GLY A 84 -28.21 8.26 -30.60
C GLY A 84 -26.85 8.42 -31.28
N ILE A 85 -25.73 8.35 -30.50
CA ILE A 85 -24.38 8.39 -31.09
C ILE A 85 -24.13 7.17 -32.00
N GLU A 86 -24.83 6.07 -31.78
CA GLU A 86 -24.81 4.84 -32.58
C GLU A 86 -25.25 5.06 -34.06
N TYR A 87 -25.94 6.16 -34.33
CA TYR A 87 -26.31 6.52 -35.68
C TYR A 87 -25.17 7.14 -36.50
N PHE A 88 -23.96 7.26 -35.91
CA PHE A 88 -22.77 7.82 -36.56
C PHE A 88 -21.67 6.76 -36.77
N PRO A 89 -21.90 5.74 -37.61
CA PRO A 89 -20.98 4.59 -37.73
C PRO A 89 -19.59 4.96 -38.26
N ASN A 90 -19.49 6.10 -38.97
CA ASN A 90 -18.24 6.62 -39.56
C ASN A 90 -17.52 7.62 -38.66
N LEU A 91 -17.97 7.77 -37.40
CA LEU A 91 -17.35 8.69 -36.43
C LEU A 91 -15.92 8.25 -36.12
N LYS A 92 -14.96 9.17 -36.30
CA LYS A 92 -13.54 8.93 -36.02
C LYS A 92 -13.07 9.57 -34.71
N ASN A 93 -13.64 10.72 -34.35
CA ASN A 93 -13.26 11.46 -33.16
C ASN A 93 -14.49 11.79 -32.32
N LEU A 94 -14.52 11.33 -31.08
CA LEU A 94 -15.53 11.71 -30.10
C LEU A 94 -14.86 12.40 -28.92
N SER A 95 -15.30 13.64 -28.63
CA SER A 95 -14.93 14.38 -27.42
C SER A 95 -16.19 14.73 -26.65
N CYS A 96 -16.39 14.09 -25.51
CA CYS A 96 -17.56 14.28 -24.65
C CYS A 96 -17.22 14.70 -23.20
N SER A 97 -15.98 15.05 -22.92
CA SER A 97 -15.47 15.34 -21.59
C SER A 97 -16.29 16.37 -20.80
N LYS A 98 -16.29 16.22 -19.46
CA LYS A 98 -16.96 17.11 -18.50
C LYS A 98 -18.47 17.17 -18.70
N ASN A 99 -19.06 16.02 -18.97
CA ASN A 99 -20.49 15.82 -18.97
C ASN A 99 -20.87 14.81 -17.87
N PRO A 100 -22.02 14.95 -17.20
CA PRO A 100 -22.47 13.98 -16.20
C PRO A 100 -23.12 12.77 -16.89
N LEU A 101 -22.32 11.97 -17.60
CA LEU A 101 -22.82 10.81 -18.34
C LEU A 101 -23.14 9.67 -17.39
N ASP A 102 -24.36 9.10 -17.51
CA ASP A 102 -24.69 7.86 -16.80
C ASP A 102 -23.90 6.67 -17.37
N LYS A 103 -23.81 6.62 -18.70
CA LYS A 103 -23.11 5.57 -19.46
C LYS A 103 -22.58 6.14 -20.77
N LEU A 104 -21.51 5.52 -21.26
CA LEU A 104 -20.98 5.78 -22.59
C LEU A 104 -20.85 4.46 -23.35
N ASP A 105 -21.72 4.25 -24.32
CA ASP A 105 -21.66 3.13 -25.26
C ASP A 105 -21.11 3.59 -26.60
N VAL A 106 -19.92 3.10 -26.94
CA VAL A 106 -19.21 3.37 -28.20
C VAL A 106 -19.01 2.10 -29.03
N SER A 107 -19.69 1.02 -28.67
CA SER A 107 -19.51 -0.32 -29.28
C SER A 107 -19.82 -0.35 -30.78
N THR A 108 -20.71 0.51 -31.27
CA THR A 108 -21.02 0.63 -32.71
C THR A 108 -20.06 1.51 -33.48
N LEU A 109 -19.21 2.29 -32.79
CA LEU A 109 -18.30 3.26 -33.39
C LEU A 109 -16.95 2.59 -33.75
N THR A 110 -16.99 1.62 -34.65
CA THR A 110 -15.83 0.79 -35.01
C THR A 110 -14.75 1.54 -35.80
N GLU A 111 -15.07 2.74 -36.33
CA GLU A 111 -14.10 3.61 -37.02
C GLU A 111 -13.43 4.61 -36.08
N LEU A 112 -13.70 4.55 -34.78
CA LEU A 112 -13.21 5.51 -33.81
C LEU A 112 -11.67 5.40 -33.67
N THR A 113 -10.99 6.52 -33.91
CA THR A 113 -9.52 6.65 -33.76
C THR A 113 -9.11 7.49 -32.57
N SER A 114 -10.00 8.37 -32.07
CA SER A 114 -9.76 9.20 -30.91
C SER A 114 -11.03 9.30 -30.06
N LEU A 115 -10.87 8.94 -28.77
CA LEU A 115 -11.93 9.08 -27.75
C LEU A 115 -11.41 9.93 -26.61
N THR A 116 -12.17 10.99 -26.26
CA THR A 116 -11.92 11.82 -25.09
C THR A 116 -13.19 11.92 -24.26
N CYS A 117 -13.22 11.23 -23.12
CA CYS A 117 -14.32 11.12 -22.15
C CYS A 117 -13.83 11.39 -20.72
N MET A 118 -13.06 12.45 -20.57
CA MET A 118 -12.46 12.85 -19.29
C MET A 118 -13.49 13.57 -18.40
N ALA A 119 -13.52 13.19 -17.12
CA ALA A 119 -14.37 13.83 -16.11
C ALA A 119 -15.87 13.72 -16.41
N ASP A 120 -16.30 12.55 -16.84
CA ASP A 120 -17.69 12.26 -17.19
C ASP A 120 -18.40 11.42 -16.08
N GLY A 121 -17.66 11.00 -15.04
CA GLY A 121 -18.21 10.22 -13.92
C GLY A 121 -18.32 8.72 -14.19
N LEU A 122 -17.78 8.24 -15.31
CA LEU A 122 -17.91 6.87 -15.77
C LEU A 122 -17.31 5.85 -14.77
N SER A 123 -18.07 4.84 -14.42
CA SER A 123 -17.61 3.67 -13.63
C SER A 123 -17.18 2.49 -14.50
N GLU A 124 -17.62 2.45 -15.76
CA GLU A 124 -17.27 1.43 -16.75
C GLU A 124 -17.07 2.07 -18.13
N LEU A 125 -16.22 1.47 -18.95
CA LEU A 125 -15.98 1.87 -20.33
C LEU A 125 -15.63 0.62 -21.16
N ASN A 126 -16.51 0.25 -22.07
CA ASN A 126 -16.32 -0.89 -22.97
C ASN A 126 -15.75 -0.43 -24.32
N LEU A 127 -14.55 -0.89 -24.66
CA LEU A 127 -13.83 -0.55 -25.89
C LEU A 127 -13.52 -1.77 -26.78
N TYR A 128 -14.18 -2.88 -26.58
CA TYR A 128 -13.89 -4.14 -27.29
C TYR A 128 -13.95 -4.01 -28.81
N GLU A 129 -14.88 -3.19 -29.34
CA GLU A 129 -15.08 -3.02 -30.76
C GLU A 129 -14.25 -1.86 -31.35
N ASN A 130 -13.57 -1.06 -30.50
CA ASN A 130 -12.86 0.14 -30.91
C ASN A 130 -11.36 -0.12 -31.18
N ASN A 131 -11.07 -1.12 -31.96
CA ASN A 131 -9.71 -1.63 -32.23
C ASN A 131 -8.86 -0.72 -33.15
N LYS A 132 -9.42 0.41 -33.65
CA LYS A 132 -8.71 1.42 -34.42
C LYS A 132 -8.27 2.64 -33.60
N LEU A 133 -8.51 2.62 -32.26
CA LEU A 133 -8.13 3.72 -31.40
C LEU A 133 -6.62 3.98 -31.44
N GLN A 134 -6.26 5.22 -31.71
CA GLN A 134 -4.89 5.73 -31.64
C GLN A 134 -4.67 6.58 -30.40
N ARG A 135 -5.72 7.23 -29.90
CA ARG A 135 -5.70 8.09 -28.71
C ARG A 135 -6.92 7.83 -27.84
N LEU A 136 -6.67 7.57 -26.57
CA LEU A 136 -7.71 7.43 -25.56
C LEU A 136 -7.38 8.36 -24.38
N ASN A 137 -8.33 9.21 -24.02
CA ASN A 137 -8.32 9.94 -22.77
C ASN A 137 -9.62 9.69 -22.01
N CYS A 138 -9.52 8.84 -20.98
CA CYS A 138 -10.60 8.51 -20.04
C CYS A 138 -10.24 8.90 -18.61
N ALA A 139 -9.38 9.91 -18.45
CA ALA A 139 -8.91 10.38 -17.16
C ALA A 139 -10.03 10.99 -16.29
N ASN A 140 -9.79 11.04 -14.97
CA ASN A 140 -10.71 11.66 -14.02
C ASN A 140 -12.13 11.08 -14.07
N ASN A 141 -12.22 9.76 -13.98
CA ASN A 141 -13.45 8.99 -13.92
C ASN A 141 -13.45 8.08 -12.67
N GLN A 142 -14.33 7.08 -12.62
CA GLN A 142 -14.46 6.13 -11.52
C GLN A 142 -14.14 4.69 -11.96
N LEU A 143 -13.34 4.54 -13.04
CA LEU A 143 -13.06 3.23 -13.64
C LEU A 143 -12.26 2.34 -12.68
N THR A 144 -12.75 1.12 -12.45
CA THR A 144 -12.06 0.08 -11.69
C THR A 144 -11.31 -0.91 -12.58
N SER A 145 -11.67 -0.96 -13.87
CA SER A 145 -11.01 -1.75 -14.90
C SER A 145 -10.99 -1.01 -16.22
N LEU A 146 -10.00 -1.29 -17.05
CA LEU A 146 -9.88 -0.75 -18.41
C LEU A 146 -9.21 -1.78 -19.29
N VAL A 147 -9.87 -2.17 -20.37
CA VAL A 147 -9.34 -3.06 -21.40
C VAL A 147 -9.33 -2.32 -22.73
N VAL A 148 -8.16 -2.27 -23.37
CA VAL A 148 -7.99 -1.64 -24.69
C VAL A 148 -7.38 -2.66 -25.64
N LEU A 149 -8.06 -2.90 -26.75
CA LEU A 149 -7.68 -3.90 -27.76
C LEU A 149 -7.26 -3.20 -29.09
N SER A 150 -6.30 -2.29 -29.04
CA SER A 150 -5.87 -1.57 -30.24
C SER A 150 -4.35 -1.55 -30.36
N ASP A 151 -3.83 -2.26 -31.33
CA ASP A 151 -2.41 -2.21 -31.71
C ASP A 151 -1.99 -0.83 -32.27
N SER A 152 -2.97 -0.03 -32.70
CA SER A 152 -2.76 1.34 -33.19
C SER A 152 -2.67 2.39 -32.08
N LEU A 153 -2.88 2.01 -30.80
CA LEU A 153 -2.90 2.97 -29.69
C LEU A 153 -1.49 3.51 -29.43
N THR A 154 -1.35 4.82 -29.52
CA THR A 154 -0.09 5.52 -29.28
C THR A 154 -0.12 6.39 -28.02
N LYS A 155 -1.32 6.81 -27.57
CA LYS A 155 -1.49 7.63 -26.39
C LYS A 155 -2.64 7.13 -25.52
N LEU A 156 -2.35 6.90 -24.25
CA LEU A 156 -3.32 6.52 -23.22
C LEU A 156 -3.20 7.46 -22.01
N ASP A 157 -4.27 8.20 -21.73
CA ASP A 157 -4.46 9.00 -20.53
C ASP A 157 -5.62 8.40 -19.72
N CYS A 158 -5.31 7.67 -18.64
CA CYS A 158 -6.28 7.04 -17.73
C CYS A 158 -6.04 7.44 -16.26
N TYR A 159 -5.36 8.56 -16.04
CA TYR A 159 -5.03 9.06 -14.70
C TYR A 159 -6.29 9.48 -13.91
N VAL A 160 -6.18 9.51 -12.56
CA VAL A 160 -7.30 9.81 -11.65
C VAL A 160 -8.49 8.88 -11.92
N ASN A 161 -8.30 7.61 -11.65
CA ASN A 161 -9.30 6.54 -11.68
C ASN A 161 -9.11 5.62 -10.46
N LYS A 162 -9.73 4.46 -10.45
CA LYS A 162 -9.64 3.44 -9.39
C LYS A 162 -9.08 2.12 -9.91
N LEU A 163 -8.19 2.18 -10.91
CA LEU A 163 -7.62 0.99 -11.53
C LEU A 163 -6.67 0.29 -10.57
N GLU A 164 -6.91 -0.98 -10.27
CA GLU A 164 -5.98 -1.84 -9.52
C GLU A 164 -5.03 -2.61 -10.43
N LYS A 165 -5.40 -2.79 -11.70
CA LYS A 165 -4.63 -3.47 -12.74
C LYS A 165 -4.78 -2.71 -14.06
N LEU A 166 -3.74 -2.75 -14.87
CA LEU A 166 -3.75 -2.20 -16.23
C LEU A 166 -2.92 -3.13 -17.13
N ASP A 167 -3.60 -3.86 -18.00
CA ASP A 167 -2.97 -4.75 -18.98
C ASP A 167 -2.72 -3.98 -20.27
N LEU A 168 -1.45 -3.85 -20.65
CA LEU A 168 -0.99 -3.13 -21.84
C LEU A 168 -0.35 -4.07 -22.90
N THR A 169 -0.50 -5.37 -22.74
CA THR A 169 0.10 -6.38 -23.65
C THR A 169 -0.43 -6.27 -25.07
N LEU A 170 -1.66 -5.82 -25.26
CA LEU A 170 -2.32 -5.68 -26.54
C LEU A 170 -2.23 -4.26 -27.15
N VAL A 171 -1.39 -3.38 -26.58
CA VAL A 171 -1.13 -2.02 -27.09
C VAL A 171 0.38 -1.76 -27.24
N PRO A 172 1.11 -2.56 -28.04
CA PRO A 172 2.58 -2.56 -28.08
C PRO A 172 3.17 -1.26 -28.65
N ASN A 173 2.40 -0.48 -29.42
CA ASN A 173 2.86 0.75 -30.07
C ASN A 173 2.65 2.00 -29.21
N LEU A 174 2.35 1.82 -27.91
CA LEU A 174 2.12 2.92 -26.98
C LEU A 174 3.39 3.78 -26.82
N LYS A 175 3.24 5.11 -27.04
CA LYS A 175 4.33 6.09 -26.92
C LYS A 175 4.19 6.97 -25.69
N SER A 176 2.98 7.23 -25.25
CA SER A 176 2.70 8.06 -24.08
C SER A 176 1.66 7.39 -23.19
N LEU A 177 2.01 7.21 -21.93
CA LEU A 177 1.16 6.63 -20.88
C LEU A 177 1.05 7.60 -19.71
N ARG A 178 -0.19 7.94 -19.34
CA ARG A 178 -0.49 8.58 -18.06
C ARG A 178 -1.51 7.74 -17.30
N CYS A 179 -1.04 7.06 -16.26
CA CYS A 179 -1.85 6.24 -15.37
C CYS A 179 -1.67 6.66 -13.89
N ASP A 180 -1.19 7.88 -13.67
CA ASP A 180 -0.99 8.44 -12.34
C ASP A 180 -2.31 8.54 -11.55
N GLN A 181 -2.22 8.56 -10.22
CA GLN A 181 -3.38 8.65 -9.33
C GLN A 181 -4.41 7.53 -9.58
N ASN A 182 -3.95 6.29 -9.48
CA ASN A 182 -4.75 5.08 -9.51
C ASN A 182 -4.38 4.19 -8.29
N SER A 183 -4.77 2.93 -8.29
CA SER A 183 -4.45 1.94 -7.24
C SER A 183 -3.65 0.76 -7.80
N LEU A 184 -2.82 0.99 -8.83
CA LEU A 184 -2.06 -0.06 -9.50
C LEU A 184 -1.04 -0.67 -8.53
N LYS A 185 -1.09 -1.99 -8.35
CA LYS A 185 -0.15 -2.77 -7.51
C LYS A 185 1.07 -3.25 -8.29
N SER A 186 0.92 -3.41 -9.60
CA SER A 186 1.98 -3.76 -10.54
C SER A 186 1.72 -3.14 -11.90
N LEU A 187 2.77 -2.94 -12.69
CA LEU A 187 2.68 -2.41 -14.06
C LEU A 187 3.77 -3.07 -14.91
N ASP A 188 3.36 -3.91 -15.84
CA ASP A 188 4.26 -4.53 -16.80
C ASP A 188 4.28 -3.72 -18.11
N LEU A 189 5.45 -3.20 -18.45
CA LEU A 189 5.70 -2.39 -19.63
C LEU A 189 6.66 -3.09 -20.63
N SER A 190 6.96 -4.35 -20.42
CA SER A 190 7.94 -5.11 -21.23
C SER A 190 7.59 -5.17 -22.72
N ASN A 191 6.28 -5.12 -23.05
CA ASN A 191 5.78 -5.10 -24.42
C ASN A 191 5.68 -3.68 -25.03
N ASN A 192 5.81 -2.61 -24.22
CA ASN A 192 5.61 -1.23 -24.67
C ASN A 192 6.93 -0.50 -24.89
N GLN A 193 7.82 -1.09 -25.69
CA GLN A 193 9.19 -0.62 -25.89
C GLN A 193 9.29 0.72 -26.64
N SER A 194 8.19 1.16 -27.25
CA SER A 194 8.08 2.45 -27.95
C SER A 194 7.75 3.63 -27.03
N LEU A 195 7.62 3.39 -25.70
CA LEU A 195 7.31 4.46 -24.75
C LEU A 195 8.41 5.53 -24.73
N THR A 196 7.99 6.78 -24.90
CA THR A 196 8.81 7.98 -24.79
C THR A 196 8.37 8.90 -23.67
N SER A 197 7.23 8.64 -23.05
CA SER A 197 6.70 9.38 -21.90
C SER A 197 5.87 8.48 -21.02
N ILE A 198 6.11 8.55 -19.72
CA ILE A 198 5.31 7.84 -18.70
C ILE A 198 5.07 8.75 -17.50
N ASN A 199 3.85 8.72 -16.96
CA ASN A 199 3.54 9.15 -15.61
C ASN A 199 2.73 8.05 -14.92
N CYS A 200 3.32 7.40 -13.91
CA CYS A 200 2.68 6.39 -13.07
C CYS A 200 2.78 6.74 -11.58
N THR A 201 3.02 8.01 -11.24
CA THR A 201 3.09 8.47 -9.84
C THR A 201 1.78 8.27 -9.11
N TYR A 202 1.81 8.26 -7.77
CA TYR A 202 0.61 8.13 -6.93
C TYR A 202 -0.19 6.85 -7.24
N ASN A 203 0.49 5.72 -7.28
CA ASN A 203 -0.06 4.38 -7.34
C ASN A 203 0.43 3.54 -6.13
N ASN A 204 0.19 2.24 -6.15
CA ASN A 204 0.61 1.29 -5.11
C ASN A 204 1.71 0.34 -5.62
N LEU A 205 2.53 0.80 -6.59
CA LEU A 205 3.60 -0.03 -7.15
C LEU A 205 4.68 -0.30 -6.09
N THR A 206 5.05 -1.54 -5.93
CA THR A 206 6.17 -1.97 -5.06
C THR A 206 7.49 -1.98 -5.80
N SER A 207 7.46 -2.20 -7.11
CA SER A 207 8.62 -2.14 -8.02
C SER A 207 8.17 -1.80 -9.44
N LEU A 208 9.12 -1.43 -10.29
CA LEU A 208 8.88 -1.16 -11.71
C LEU A 208 10.16 -1.46 -12.50
N ASP A 209 10.08 -2.35 -13.48
CA ASP A 209 11.17 -2.65 -14.40
C ASP A 209 10.97 -1.93 -15.75
N LEU A 210 11.85 -1.00 -16.06
CA LEU A 210 11.87 -0.22 -17.30
C LEU A 210 13.07 -0.60 -18.21
N SER A 211 13.73 -1.70 -17.94
CA SER A 211 14.93 -2.15 -18.70
C SER A 211 14.66 -2.31 -20.20
N LYS A 212 13.43 -2.59 -20.59
CA LYS A 212 13.00 -2.73 -21.99
C LYS A 212 12.54 -1.41 -22.63
N ASN A 213 12.31 -0.36 -21.84
CA ASN A 213 11.75 0.90 -22.31
C ASN A 213 12.85 1.94 -22.58
N THR A 214 13.87 1.54 -23.33
CA THR A 214 15.08 2.35 -23.57
C THR A 214 14.81 3.71 -24.24
N SER A 215 13.68 3.85 -24.92
CA SER A 215 13.23 5.14 -25.48
C SER A 215 12.83 6.19 -24.43
N LEU A 216 12.65 5.78 -23.15
CA LEU A 216 12.47 6.69 -22.01
C LEU A 216 13.81 7.23 -21.50
N ALA A 217 14.95 6.62 -21.84
CA ALA A 217 16.25 7.08 -21.38
C ALA A 217 16.55 8.49 -21.91
N ASN A 218 17.06 9.36 -21.03
CA ASN A 218 17.38 10.76 -21.32
C ASN A 218 16.17 11.70 -21.53
N VAL A 219 14.96 11.28 -21.20
CA VAL A 219 13.79 12.16 -21.20
C VAL A 219 13.42 12.54 -19.76
N THR A 220 13.23 13.83 -19.53
CA THR A 220 12.68 14.38 -18.28
C THR A 220 11.19 13.99 -18.06
N ASN A 221 10.69 13.08 -18.86
CA ASN A 221 9.27 12.72 -18.93
C ASN A 221 8.92 11.39 -18.28
N ALA A 222 9.86 10.75 -17.57
CA ALA A 222 9.59 9.55 -16.78
C ALA A 222 9.26 9.96 -15.34
N MET A 223 7.97 10.11 -15.03
CA MET A 223 7.47 10.40 -13.70
C MET A 223 7.04 9.08 -13.04
N ILE A 224 7.89 8.53 -12.17
CA ILE A 224 7.75 7.17 -11.62
C ILE A 224 7.66 7.13 -10.09
N GLY A 225 8.06 8.19 -9.38
CA GLY A 225 8.12 8.27 -7.92
C GLY A 225 6.76 8.39 -7.23
N ASN A 226 6.80 8.62 -5.89
CA ASN A 226 5.63 8.85 -5.04
C ASN A 226 4.60 7.70 -5.09
N GLN A 227 5.07 6.47 -4.90
CA GLN A 227 4.21 5.32 -4.69
C GLN A 227 3.81 5.23 -3.22
N SER A 228 2.60 4.73 -2.93
CA SER A 228 2.12 4.53 -1.56
C SER A 228 1.54 3.14 -1.41
N VAL A 229 2.05 2.39 -0.44
CA VAL A 229 1.62 1.02 -0.15
C VAL A 229 1.16 0.93 1.30
N SER A 230 0.07 0.23 1.55
CA SER A 230 -0.37 -0.08 2.92
C SER A 230 -0.12 -1.55 3.19
N LEU A 231 0.65 -1.84 4.25
CA LEU A 231 0.99 -3.18 4.66
C LEU A 231 0.58 -3.41 6.11
N LYS A 232 0.32 -4.66 6.46
CA LYS A 232 0.05 -5.07 7.83
C LYS A 232 1.26 -5.77 8.42
N ALA A 233 1.77 -5.25 9.54
CA ALA A 233 2.81 -5.89 10.31
C ALA A 233 2.23 -7.04 11.15
N ASN A 234 3.04 -8.09 11.28
CA ASN A 234 2.85 -9.19 12.22
C ASN A 234 4.07 -9.25 13.14
N PHE A 235 4.10 -10.18 14.08
CA PHE A 235 5.30 -10.44 14.86
C PHE A 235 5.61 -11.94 14.89
N ASP A 236 6.92 -12.24 14.95
CA ASP A 236 7.44 -13.59 15.16
C ASP A 236 8.53 -13.54 16.23
N GLY A 237 8.27 -14.14 17.38
CA GLY A 237 9.12 -14.02 18.55
C GLY A 237 9.29 -12.57 18.98
N ASN A 238 10.51 -12.05 18.88
CA ASN A 238 10.87 -10.68 19.24
C ASN A 238 11.06 -9.75 18.02
N MET A 239 10.61 -10.16 16.87
CA MET A 239 10.73 -9.42 15.61
C MET A 239 9.37 -9.01 15.09
N ILE A 240 9.29 -7.82 14.53
CA ILE A 240 8.16 -7.34 13.74
C ILE A 240 8.45 -7.68 12.28
N VAL A 241 7.51 -8.35 11.63
CA VAL A 241 7.63 -8.80 10.24
C VAL A 241 6.55 -8.10 9.43
N ILE A 242 6.96 -7.36 8.40
CA ILE A 242 6.06 -6.67 7.47
C ILE A 242 6.19 -7.38 6.13
N PRO A 243 5.28 -8.33 5.81
CA PRO A 243 5.38 -9.12 4.60
C PRO A 243 5.11 -8.28 3.35
N PHE A 244 5.90 -8.53 2.32
CA PHE A 244 5.76 -7.99 0.98
C PHE A 244 5.18 -9.05 0.07
N GLU A 245 3.86 -9.12 -0.03
CA GLU A 245 3.23 -10.04 -0.98
C GLU A 245 3.42 -9.53 -2.42
N ASN A 246 3.94 -10.39 -3.30
CA ASN A 246 4.13 -10.11 -4.73
C ASN A 246 5.06 -8.92 -5.06
N SER A 247 6.04 -8.62 -4.23
CA SER A 247 7.05 -7.65 -4.60
C SER A 247 8.01 -8.28 -5.62
N ASN A 248 8.22 -7.62 -6.77
CA ASN A 248 9.32 -7.95 -7.68
C ASN A 248 10.63 -7.28 -7.21
N LEU A 249 10.75 -7.01 -5.91
CA LEU A 249 11.99 -6.54 -5.31
C LEU A 249 12.98 -7.70 -5.21
N ASP A 250 14.18 -7.47 -5.67
CA ASP A 250 15.31 -8.39 -5.59
C ASP A 250 16.61 -7.60 -5.36
N ASN A 251 17.73 -8.29 -5.20
CA ASN A 251 19.05 -7.67 -5.02
C ASN A 251 19.43 -6.69 -6.13
N ASP A 252 18.86 -6.83 -7.32
CA ASP A 252 19.23 -6.02 -8.48
C ASP A 252 18.47 -4.69 -8.50
N ASN A 253 17.29 -4.61 -7.85
CA ASN A 253 16.45 -3.43 -7.90
C ASN A 253 16.22 -2.73 -6.55
N TYR A 254 16.46 -3.39 -5.41
CA TYR A 254 16.44 -2.72 -4.12
C TYR A 254 17.66 -1.80 -3.95
N VAL A 255 17.46 -0.60 -3.44
CA VAL A 255 18.54 0.38 -3.23
C VAL A 255 18.76 0.66 -1.76
N SER A 256 17.73 1.07 -1.04
CA SER A 256 17.81 1.42 0.38
C SER A 256 16.43 1.56 1.01
N SER A 257 16.35 1.52 2.33
CA SER A 257 15.14 1.83 3.10
C SER A 257 15.45 2.70 4.31
N THR A 258 14.41 3.21 4.98
CA THR A 258 14.53 3.92 6.26
C THR A 258 14.69 2.97 7.45
N LEU A 259 14.44 1.68 7.28
CA LEU A 259 14.80 0.67 8.29
C LEU A 259 16.31 0.46 8.24
N GLU A 260 16.93 0.51 9.41
CA GLU A 260 18.37 0.27 9.54
C GLU A 260 18.71 -1.17 9.14
N ASP A 261 19.79 -1.33 8.40
CA ASP A 261 20.41 -2.64 8.16
C ASP A 261 21.25 -2.97 9.40
N TYR A 262 20.79 -3.87 10.24
CA TYR A 262 21.46 -4.26 11.48
C TYR A 262 22.73 -5.12 11.26
N GLY A 263 23.26 -5.18 10.05
CA GLY A 263 24.59 -5.74 9.75
C GLY A 263 24.70 -7.27 9.79
N ASP A 264 23.62 -7.96 10.13
CA ASP A 264 23.50 -9.42 10.10
C ASP A 264 22.67 -9.93 8.91
N GLY A 265 22.32 -9.02 7.99
CA GLY A 265 21.43 -9.30 6.85
C GLY A 265 19.95 -9.34 7.22
N SER A 266 19.57 -8.87 8.43
CA SER A 266 18.21 -8.99 8.95
C SER A 266 17.30 -7.81 8.62
N GLY A 267 17.81 -6.70 8.09
CA GLY A 267 17.00 -5.51 7.81
C GLY A 267 16.02 -5.68 6.65
N PHE A 268 16.35 -6.45 5.65
CA PHE A 268 15.50 -6.72 4.50
C PHE A 268 15.80 -8.10 3.91
N ASN A 269 14.82 -8.98 3.94
CA ASN A 269 14.79 -10.11 3.02
C ASN A 269 13.69 -9.82 1.98
N PHE A 270 13.87 -10.21 0.74
CA PHE A 270 12.99 -9.86 -0.40
C PHE A 270 11.52 -10.24 -0.24
N GLU A 271 11.13 -10.85 0.88
CA GLU A 271 9.77 -11.24 1.22
C GLU A 271 9.17 -10.35 2.33
N SER A 272 10.01 -9.65 3.11
CA SER A 272 9.54 -8.84 4.25
C SER A 272 10.54 -7.79 4.71
N PHE A 273 10.07 -6.70 5.30
CA PHE A 273 10.87 -5.85 6.19
C PHE A 273 10.82 -6.39 7.61
N ILE A 274 11.91 -6.22 8.35
CA ILE A 274 12.04 -6.64 9.75
C ILE A 274 12.35 -5.42 10.59
N ALA A 275 11.64 -5.26 11.69
CA ALA A 275 11.87 -4.25 12.72
C ALA A 275 11.86 -4.91 14.11
N TYR A 276 12.49 -4.26 15.08
CA TYR A 276 12.58 -4.76 16.45
C TYR A 276 11.84 -3.88 17.46
N ASP A 277 11.42 -2.70 17.02
CA ASP A 277 10.65 -1.75 17.84
C ASP A 277 9.51 -1.15 17.01
N VAL A 278 8.34 -0.97 17.64
CA VAL A 278 7.19 -0.35 16.98
C VAL A 278 7.48 1.08 16.52
N SER A 279 8.35 1.81 17.18
CA SER A 279 8.75 3.16 16.78
C SER A 279 9.47 3.20 15.44
N GLU A 280 10.07 2.09 14.99
CA GLU A 280 10.71 1.98 13.68
C GLU A 280 9.68 1.95 12.54
N ILE A 281 8.43 1.58 12.84
CA ILE A 281 7.36 1.39 11.85
C ILE A 281 6.19 2.36 12.01
N ASP A 282 5.98 2.96 13.19
CA ASP A 282 4.85 3.87 13.46
C ASP A 282 4.88 5.14 12.60
N GLY A 283 6.06 5.56 12.14
CA GLY A 283 6.26 6.66 11.19
C GLY A 283 6.09 6.27 9.72
N GLY A 284 5.84 4.98 9.45
CA GLY A 284 5.90 4.39 8.12
C GLY A 284 7.33 4.08 7.68
N ILE A 285 7.44 3.38 6.57
CA ILE A 285 8.74 2.98 5.98
C ILE A 285 8.85 3.62 4.61
N GLU A 286 10.01 4.10 4.26
CA GLU A 286 10.33 4.52 2.89
C GLU A 286 11.43 3.63 2.33
N TYR A 287 11.25 3.19 1.11
CA TYR A 287 12.32 2.51 0.40
C TYR A 287 12.44 3.01 -1.04
N TYR A 288 13.57 2.71 -1.65
CA TYR A 288 13.91 3.11 -3.00
C TYR A 288 14.25 1.89 -3.81
N CYS A 289 13.70 1.80 -5.01
CA CYS A 289 14.07 0.76 -5.96
C CYS A 289 14.54 1.33 -7.30
N ASN A 290 15.51 0.64 -7.89
CA ASN A 290 16.03 0.96 -9.20
C ASN A 290 15.09 0.39 -10.28
N THR A 291 14.65 1.24 -11.20
CA THR A 291 13.77 0.83 -12.31
C THR A 291 14.55 0.27 -13.50
N LYS A 292 15.89 0.15 -13.38
CA LYS A 292 16.80 -0.30 -14.43
C LYS A 292 16.78 0.57 -15.69
N LEU A 293 16.23 1.78 -15.61
CA LEU A 293 16.26 2.78 -16.67
C LEU A 293 17.49 3.67 -16.52
N ALA A 294 18.37 3.68 -17.50
CA ALA A 294 19.59 4.46 -17.47
C ALA A 294 19.31 5.97 -17.30
N GLY A 295 19.93 6.59 -16.29
CA GLY A 295 19.80 8.02 -16.02
C GLY A 295 18.49 8.44 -15.33
N SER A 296 17.63 7.50 -14.93
CA SER A 296 16.46 7.81 -14.11
C SER A 296 16.80 7.91 -12.62
N GLU A 297 15.99 8.66 -11.88
CA GLU A 297 15.98 8.58 -10.42
C GLU A 297 15.39 7.25 -9.95
N ASN A 298 15.77 6.82 -8.76
CA ASN A 298 15.15 5.65 -8.14
C ASN A 298 13.67 5.93 -7.82
N MET A 299 12.84 4.92 -7.97
CA MET A 299 11.43 5.01 -7.58
C MET A 299 11.33 5.00 -6.06
N LYS A 300 10.72 6.03 -5.49
CA LYS A 300 10.42 6.11 -4.06
C LYS A 300 9.09 5.45 -3.76
N VAL A 301 9.06 4.61 -2.73
CA VAL A 301 7.85 3.98 -2.20
C VAL A 301 7.71 4.32 -0.72
N SER A 302 6.58 4.90 -0.34
CA SER A 302 6.21 5.14 1.05
C SER A 302 5.25 4.06 1.51
N VAL A 303 5.59 3.37 2.60
CA VAL A 303 4.80 2.28 3.17
C VAL A 303 4.13 2.76 4.45
N THR A 304 2.81 2.75 4.47
CA THR A 304 2.05 2.91 5.71
C THR A 304 1.90 1.54 6.35
N VAL A 305 2.39 1.39 7.58
CA VAL A 305 2.33 0.14 8.31
C VAL A 305 1.18 0.19 9.32
N SER A 306 0.29 -0.79 9.27
CA SER A 306 -0.73 -1.03 10.29
C SER A 306 -0.37 -2.25 11.11
N ARG A 307 -0.79 -2.29 12.39
CA ARG A 307 -0.61 -3.44 13.28
C ARG A 307 -1.82 -3.59 14.19
N ASP A 308 -2.07 -4.80 14.65
CA ASP A 308 -3.11 -5.14 15.63
C ASP A 308 -2.51 -5.86 16.86
N PHE A 309 -1.23 -5.64 17.10
CA PHE A 309 -0.50 -6.13 18.27
C PHE A 309 0.12 -4.96 19.03
N HIS A 310 0.51 -5.23 20.27
CA HIS A 310 1.12 -4.29 21.19
C HIS A 310 2.52 -4.74 21.58
N GLN A 311 3.39 -3.76 21.86
CA GLN A 311 4.75 -3.99 22.35
C GLN A 311 4.81 -3.76 23.85
N VAL A 312 5.46 -4.69 24.56
CA VAL A 312 5.86 -4.50 25.95
C VAL A 312 7.38 -4.44 26.01
N SER A 313 7.91 -3.30 26.40
CA SER A 313 9.35 -3.08 26.58
C SER A 313 9.74 -3.27 28.05
N PHE A 314 10.74 -4.12 28.30
CA PHE A 314 11.20 -4.49 29.64
C PHE A 314 12.50 -3.78 29.95
N TYR A 315 12.55 -3.05 31.08
CA TYR A 315 13.70 -2.29 31.51
C TYR A 315 14.23 -2.73 32.87
N ALA A 316 15.54 -2.58 33.08
CA ALA A 316 16.17 -2.87 34.35
C ALA A 316 15.96 -1.77 35.39
N ASP A 317 15.54 -0.59 34.97
CA ASP A 317 15.38 0.61 35.80
C ASP A 317 14.08 1.35 35.50
N SER A 318 13.61 2.14 36.45
CA SER A 318 12.39 2.95 36.35
C SER A 318 12.51 4.16 35.41
N GLU A 319 13.73 4.49 34.97
CA GLU A 319 14.00 5.60 34.05
C GLU A 319 13.96 5.13 32.59
N ASN A 320 13.75 3.82 32.36
CA ASN A 320 13.70 3.18 31.04
C ASN A 320 14.99 3.37 30.22
N THR A 321 16.16 3.39 30.89
CA THR A 321 17.46 3.60 30.26
C THR A 321 18.15 2.27 29.87
N SER A 322 17.86 1.20 30.58
CA SER A 322 18.51 -0.11 30.43
C SER A 322 17.52 -1.17 29.92
N LEU A 323 17.33 -1.25 28.62
CA LEU A 323 16.43 -2.22 27.99
C LEU A 323 16.94 -3.64 28.20
N ILE A 324 16.09 -4.51 28.76
CA ILE A 324 16.32 -5.96 28.89
C ILE A 324 15.88 -6.69 27.61
N GLY A 325 14.72 -6.31 27.08
CA GLY A 325 14.15 -6.90 25.87
C GLY A 325 12.74 -6.42 25.61
N ARG A 326 12.14 -6.97 24.56
CA ARG A 326 10.76 -6.67 24.15
C ARG A 326 9.98 -7.96 23.98
N ALA A 327 8.65 -7.88 24.12
CA ALA A 327 7.73 -8.93 23.76
C ALA A 327 6.51 -8.31 23.09
N PHE A 328 5.83 -9.08 22.26
CA PHE A 328 4.65 -8.64 21.52
C PHE A 328 3.46 -9.52 21.86
N ALA A 329 2.28 -8.94 21.88
CA ALA A 329 1.02 -9.65 22.09
C ALA A 329 -0.10 -9.02 21.26
N ASN A 330 -1.03 -9.85 20.78
CA ASN A 330 -2.29 -9.36 20.25
C ASN A 330 -3.13 -8.74 21.40
N ASP A 331 -4.09 -7.89 21.04
CA ASP A 331 -4.93 -7.18 22.00
C ASP A 331 -5.57 -8.14 23.02
N GLY A 332 -5.43 -7.83 24.28
CA GLY A 332 -5.95 -8.62 25.39
C GLY A 332 -5.16 -9.90 25.73
N GLN A 333 -4.09 -10.22 25.01
CA GLN A 333 -3.24 -11.38 25.32
C GLN A 333 -2.17 -11.04 26.35
N SER A 334 -1.55 -12.09 26.90
CA SER A 334 -0.43 -11.97 27.85
C SER A 334 0.90 -12.07 27.12
N VAL A 335 1.95 -11.46 27.71
CA VAL A 335 3.34 -11.60 27.26
C VAL A 335 4.16 -12.40 28.25
N THR A 336 5.22 -13.02 27.73
CA THR A 336 6.25 -13.64 28.56
C THR A 336 7.43 -12.67 28.67
N ALA A 337 7.88 -12.41 29.89
CA ALA A 337 9.04 -11.55 30.10
C ALA A 337 10.33 -12.20 29.53
N PRO A 338 11.24 -11.42 28.95
CA PRO A 338 12.52 -11.92 28.48
C PRO A 338 13.41 -12.40 29.65
N GLU A 339 14.35 -13.29 29.34
CA GLU A 339 15.36 -13.74 30.29
C GLU A 339 16.30 -12.59 30.68
N ILE A 340 16.52 -12.39 31.98
CA ILE A 340 17.45 -11.39 32.48
C ILE A 340 18.86 -11.99 32.53
N LYS A 341 19.68 -11.73 31.51
CA LYS A 341 21.03 -12.28 31.40
C LYS A 341 22.04 -11.61 32.37
N ASN A 342 21.85 -10.32 32.62
CA ASN A 342 22.79 -9.51 33.41
C ASN A 342 22.02 -8.67 34.44
N PRO A 343 21.57 -9.31 35.55
CA PRO A 343 20.92 -8.55 36.62
C PRO A 343 21.92 -7.59 37.27
N PRO A 344 21.47 -6.50 37.92
CA PRO A 344 22.34 -5.65 38.72
C PRO A 344 23.00 -6.47 39.82
N GLN A 345 24.22 -6.07 40.15
CA GLN A 345 25.04 -6.84 41.14
C GLN A 345 24.31 -6.93 42.48
N CYS A 346 24.28 -8.11 43.05
CA CYS A 346 23.60 -8.41 44.31
C CYS A 346 22.09 -8.13 44.32
N LYS A 347 21.47 -8.22 43.15
CA LYS A 347 20.01 -8.08 43.01
C LYS A 347 19.42 -9.31 42.34
N VAL A 348 18.20 -9.64 42.70
CA VAL A 348 17.35 -10.59 41.97
C VAL A 348 16.01 -9.92 41.67
N LEU A 349 15.40 -10.31 40.58
CA LEU A 349 14.07 -9.81 40.23
C LEU A 349 13.08 -10.20 41.35
N ASP A 350 12.37 -9.22 41.87
CA ASP A 350 11.25 -9.44 42.78
C ASP A 350 9.93 -9.51 42.03
N THR A 351 9.58 -8.43 41.35
CA THR A 351 8.37 -8.33 40.54
C THR A 351 8.64 -7.39 39.37
N TRP A 352 7.76 -7.41 38.39
CA TRP A 352 7.67 -6.37 37.38
C TRP A 352 6.78 -5.21 37.88
N SER A 353 6.99 -4.00 37.36
CA SER A 353 6.25 -2.79 37.77
C SER A 353 4.78 -2.78 37.33
N ASP A 354 4.42 -3.65 36.39
CA ASP A 354 3.05 -3.78 35.88
C ASP A 354 2.77 -5.25 35.50
N THR A 355 1.49 -5.56 35.25
CA THR A 355 1.05 -6.90 34.85
C THR A 355 1.51 -7.26 33.44
N LEU A 356 1.78 -8.54 33.23
CA LEU A 356 2.09 -9.14 31.93
C LEU A 356 0.83 -9.65 31.21
N ASP A 357 -0.31 -9.61 31.87
CA ASP A 357 -1.58 -10.11 31.36
C ASP A 357 -2.42 -8.98 30.77
N ASN A 358 -3.31 -9.35 29.84
CA ASN A 358 -4.30 -8.46 29.23
C ASN A 358 -3.68 -7.17 28.66
N VAL A 359 -2.71 -7.34 27.78
CA VAL A 359 -2.02 -6.23 27.10
C VAL A 359 -2.96 -5.62 26.07
N THR A 360 -3.36 -4.36 26.29
CA THR A 360 -4.30 -3.61 25.42
C THR A 360 -3.69 -2.34 24.82
N GLY A 361 -2.39 -2.17 24.93
CA GLY A 361 -1.64 -1.05 24.41
C GLY A 361 -0.14 -1.25 24.60
N ASP A 362 0.65 -0.48 23.87
CA ASP A 362 2.10 -0.46 24.07
C ASP A 362 2.42 0.05 25.46
N LYS A 363 3.36 -0.62 26.13
CA LYS A 363 3.78 -0.22 27.46
C LYS A 363 5.23 -0.51 27.75
N SER A 364 5.78 0.27 28.67
CA SER A 364 7.10 0.07 29.25
C SER A 364 6.93 -0.38 30.70
N ILE A 365 7.59 -1.44 31.08
CA ILE A 365 7.61 -1.95 32.44
C ILE A 365 9.05 -2.13 32.90
N TYR A 366 9.29 -1.98 34.18
CA TYR A 366 10.64 -2.12 34.75
C TYR A 366 10.66 -3.15 35.86
N ALA A 367 11.87 -3.68 36.09
CA ALA A 367 12.12 -4.66 37.14
C ALA A 367 12.19 -3.99 38.51
N ASN A 368 11.41 -4.52 39.46
CA ASN A 368 11.61 -4.25 40.87
C ASN A 368 12.59 -5.24 41.43
N TRP A 369 13.68 -4.75 41.97
CA TRP A 369 14.78 -5.59 42.47
C TRP A 369 14.76 -5.70 43.97
N LYS A 370 15.03 -6.91 44.49
CA LYS A 370 15.34 -7.09 45.89
C LYS A 370 16.79 -7.51 46.08
N ASP A 371 17.33 -7.18 47.25
CA ASP A 371 18.70 -7.50 47.61
C ASP A 371 18.92 -9.00 47.69
N ALA A 372 20.03 -9.47 47.14
CA ALA A 372 20.44 -10.86 47.13
C ALA A 372 21.95 -10.97 47.44
N HIS A 373 22.36 -10.31 48.51
CA HIS A 373 23.73 -10.37 48.93
C HIS A 373 24.09 -11.76 49.47
N SER A 374 25.25 -12.25 49.07
CA SER A 374 25.85 -13.43 49.63
C SER A 374 26.97 -13.02 50.59
N TYR A 375 26.60 -12.78 51.83
CA TYR A 375 27.53 -12.34 52.84
C TYR A 375 28.33 -13.49 53.45
N SER A 376 29.60 -13.25 53.75
CA SER A 376 30.47 -14.13 54.48
C SER A 376 31.32 -13.32 55.48
N LEU A 377 31.74 -13.99 56.54
CA LEU A 377 32.67 -13.39 57.49
C LEU A 377 34.01 -13.10 56.80
N SER A 378 34.43 -11.83 56.86
CA SER A 378 35.67 -11.36 56.20
C SER A 378 36.84 -11.20 57.20
N SER A 379 36.56 -10.64 58.37
CA SER A 379 37.58 -10.48 59.44
C SER A 379 36.90 -10.38 60.80
N PHE A 380 37.69 -10.61 61.84
CA PHE A 380 37.30 -10.40 63.23
C PHE A 380 38.44 -9.74 64.02
N SER A 381 38.16 -8.59 64.60
CA SER A 381 39.14 -7.89 65.45
C SER A 381 38.42 -6.99 66.45
N ASN A 382 39.03 -6.84 67.67
CA ASN A 382 38.47 -5.99 68.72
C ASN A 382 36.97 -6.26 68.97
N ASP A 383 36.62 -7.54 69.15
CA ASP A 383 35.27 -8.01 69.40
C ASP A 383 34.23 -7.67 68.30
N THR A 384 34.73 -7.25 67.14
CA THR A 384 33.90 -6.87 66.00
C THR A 384 34.18 -7.76 64.79
N ALA A 385 33.12 -8.40 64.28
CA ALA A 385 33.15 -9.15 63.03
C ALA A 385 32.81 -8.21 61.86
N THR A 386 33.61 -8.22 60.80
CA THR A 386 33.28 -7.60 59.51
C THR A 386 32.76 -8.68 58.59
N VAL A 387 31.54 -8.50 58.12
CA VAL A 387 30.90 -9.37 57.17
C VAL A 387 30.87 -8.67 55.81
N LYS A 388 31.28 -9.38 54.78
CA LYS A 388 31.45 -8.81 53.43
C LYS A 388 30.69 -9.64 52.40
N CYS A 389 30.01 -8.99 51.50
CA CYS A 389 29.46 -9.62 50.31
C CYS A 389 30.57 -9.94 49.31
N SER A 390 30.67 -11.21 48.93
CA SER A 390 31.70 -11.68 47.99
C SER A 390 31.55 -11.11 46.59
N ALA A 391 30.36 -10.69 46.21
CA ALA A 391 30.04 -10.19 44.85
C ALA A 391 30.26 -8.69 44.75
N CYS A 392 29.66 -7.86 45.62
CA CYS A 392 29.71 -6.38 45.50
C CYS A 392 30.67 -5.71 46.48
N GLY A 393 31.19 -6.44 47.43
CA GLY A 393 32.11 -5.91 48.44
C GLY A 393 31.44 -5.11 49.55
N ASP A 394 30.10 -5.05 49.56
CA ASP A 394 29.34 -4.41 50.66
C ASP A 394 29.69 -5.05 52.01
N THR A 395 29.76 -4.22 53.03
CA THR A 395 30.20 -4.68 54.37
C THR A 395 29.34 -4.13 55.48
N PHE A 396 29.15 -4.93 56.50
CA PHE A 396 28.62 -4.48 57.77
C PHE A 396 29.38 -5.10 58.91
N THR A 397 29.27 -4.50 60.11
CA THR A 397 29.94 -4.97 61.29
C THR A 397 28.95 -5.50 62.34
N LEU A 398 29.41 -6.49 63.08
CA LEU A 398 28.67 -7.11 64.17
C LEU A 398 29.51 -7.10 65.44
N SER A 399 28.98 -6.61 66.53
CA SER A 399 29.62 -6.68 67.85
C SER A 399 29.37 -8.06 68.47
N PHE A 400 30.43 -8.76 68.77
CA PHE A 400 30.35 -10.04 69.47
C PHE A 400 29.83 -9.86 70.90
N ILE A 401 30.25 -8.79 71.59
CA ILE A 401 29.84 -8.50 72.96
C ILE A 401 28.31 -8.32 73.06
N ASP A 402 27.69 -7.65 72.07
CA ASP A 402 26.27 -7.44 72.07
C ASP A 402 25.44 -8.67 71.73
N ALA A 403 26.06 -9.63 71.04
CA ALA A 403 25.41 -10.87 70.57
C ALA A 403 25.69 -12.10 71.47
N VAL A 404 26.68 -12.02 72.37
CA VAL A 404 27.07 -13.16 73.22
C VAL A 404 25.91 -13.66 74.06
N ASN A 405 25.76 -15.00 74.18
CA ASN A 405 24.65 -15.70 74.78
C ASN A 405 23.29 -15.63 74.05
N SER A 406 23.19 -14.97 72.90
CA SER A 406 22.00 -15.04 72.09
C SER A 406 21.89 -16.42 71.41
N LYS A 407 20.63 -16.86 71.22
CA LYS A 407 20.27 -18.13 70.57
C LYS A 407 19.57 -17.85 69.24
N LYS A 408 19.59 -18.83 68.36
CA LYS A 408 18.87 -18.76 67.09
C LYS A 408 17.40 -18.44 67.36
N GLY A 409 16.95 -17.33 66.82
CA GLY A 409 15.61 -16.73 67.01
C GLY A 409 15.61 -15.48 67.86
N ASP A 410 16.66 -15.15 68.59
CA ASP A 410 16.82 -13.89 69.32
C ASP A 410 17.17 -12.76 68.38
N GLU A 411 16.73 -11.54 68.70
CA GLU A 411 16.98 -10.33 67.89
C GLU A 411 18.48 -10.05 67.66
N LYS A 412 19.30 -10.37 68.64
CA LYS A 412 20.76 -10.15 68.57
C LYS A 412 21.56 -11.35 68.02
N TYR A 413 20.89 -12.44 67.69
CA TYR A 413 21.56 -13.59 67.09
C TYR A 413 21.96 -13.29 65.65
N SER A 414 23.20 -13.62 65.30
CA SER A 414 23.66 -13.58 63.91
C SER A 414 24.38 -14.87 63.55
N PRO A 415 24.00 -15.50 62.42
CA PRO A 415 24.64 -16.72 61.93
C PRO A 415 26.11 -16.53 61.55
N TYR A 416 26.54 -15.28 61.33
CA TYR A 416 27.94 -14.94 61.03
C TYR A 416 28.84 -14.95 62.27
N LEU A 417 28.25 -14.85 63.47
CA LEU A 417 28.94 -14.96 64.73
C LEU A 417 28.84 -16.37 65.34
N ASP A 418 27.87 -17.15 64.95
CA ASP A 418 27.75 -18.58 65.33
C ASP A 418 28.55 -19.44 64.36
N VAL A 419 29.87 -19.42 64.51
CA VAL A 419 30.82 -20.13 63.61
C VAL A 419 30.81 -21.64 63.90
N THR A 420 30.40 -22.05 65.08
CA THR A 420 30.24 -23.48 65.49
C THR A 420 28.95 -24.05 64.90
N LYS A 421 27.98 -23.23 64.49
CA LYS A 421 26.65 -23.60 63.99
C LYS A 421 25.83 -24.41 64.99
N ASP A 422 26.06 -24.21 66.31
CA ASP A 422 25.32 -24.90 67.36
C ASP A 422 24.04 -24.13 67.76
N GLY A 423 23.77 -22.99 67.17
CA GLY A 423 22.58 -22.18 67.41
C GLY A 423 22.71 -21.23 68.61
N VAL A 424 23.90 -21.09 69.21
CA VAL A 424 24.16 -20.18 70.32
C VAL A 424 25.50 -19.48 70.13
N ILE A 425 25.54 -18.21 70.24
CA ILE A 425 26.75 -17.40 70.17
C ILE A 425 27.43 -17.40 71.55
N ASN A 426 28.61 -18.02 71.68
CA ASN A 426 29.27 -18.22 72.94
C ASN A 426 30.80 -18.19 72.85
N ALA A 427 31.50 -18.49 73.92
CA ALA A 427 32.94 -18.44 73.96
C ALA A 427 33.67 -19.37 72.97
N LYS A 428 33.02 -20.44 72.48
CA LYS A 428 33.62 -21.29 71.43
C LYS A 428 33.68 -20.55 70.10
N ASP A 429 32.62 -19.84 69.79
CA ASP A 429 32.56 -19.01 68.57
C ASP A 429 33.60 -17.93 68.64
N TYR A 430 33.74 -17.22 69.76
CA TYR A 430 34.77 -16.24 69.99
C TYR A 430 36.19 -16.75 69.74
N ALA A 431 36.49 -17.94 70.27
CA ALA A 431 37.79 -18.56 70.11
C ALA A 431 38.11 -18.97 68.65
N LEU A 432 37.08 -19.27 67.85
CA LEU A 432 37.19 -19.55 66.39
C LEU A 432 37.30 -18.28 65.59
N LEU A 433 36.47 -17.26 65.92
CA LEU A 433 36.49 -15.96 65.25
C LEU A 433 37.86 -15.28 65.34
N ASN A 434 38.51 -15.33 66.50
CA ASN A 434 39.86 -14.81 66.70
C ASN A 434 40.96 -15.50 65.88
N LYS A 435 40.67 -16.61 65.19
CA LYS A 435 41.61 -17.29 64.28
C LYS A 435 41.41 -16.85 62.81
N ILE A 436 40.41 -16.02 62.54
CA ILE A 436 40.06 -15.52 61.19
C ILE A 436 40.76 -14.19 60.85
N SER A 437 41.52 -13.64 61.75
CA SER A 437 42.28 -12.40 61.58
C SER A 437 43.40 -12.49 60.55
#